data_24883b2855b31c4440b8a9bd4adca2ee
#
_entry.id   24883b2855b31c4440b8a9bd4adca2ee
#
_cell.length_a   1.000
_cell.length_b   1.000
_cell.length_c   1.000
_cell.angle_alpha   90.00
_cell.angle_beta   90.00
_cell.angle_gamma   90.00
#
_symmetry.space_group_name_H-M   'P 1'
#
loop_
_entity.id
_entity.type
_entity.pdbx_description
1 polymer ?
#
loop_
_entity_poly.entity_id
_entity_poly.type
_entity_poly.pdbx_seq_one_letter_code
_entity_poly.pdbx_strand_id
1 'polypeptide(L)'
;YNVYRDGTLLDTSSETAFIDNSAEHDVEYCYIVTANYPSGESLPTNESCSMWVLAAPMSVTASGGNGFIQLDWTEPGVNTCADEVIPSLPFNTMGTNVGMGNDWTVQGSEGDDYSYLLVVGSPMVIDVTLCSMSTDYDTKLEIFTADQDCVETTTGNYIDDDYEGCPEYIAPYPPSGLWGVFLQPGQYYIVVDGFGGNIGNYE
;
A
#
# COMPACT_ATOMS: atom_id res chain seq x y z
N TYR A 1 27.80 -9.49 0.46
CA TYR A 1 27.39 -8.17 0.00
C TYR A 1 27.90 -7.11 0.95
N ASN A 2 28.24 -5.93 0.42
CA ASN A 2 28.47 -4.73 1.21
C ASN A 2 27.24 -3.83 1.06
N VAL A 3 26.75 -3.32 2.19
CA VAL A 3 25.62 -2.38 2.24
C VAL A 3 26.17 -1.00 2.58
N TYR A 4 25.88 -0.03 1.75
CA TYR A 4 26.29 1.36 1.96
C TYR A 4 25.08 2.22 2.26
N ARG A 5 25.23 3.16 3.17
CA ARG A 5 24.27 4.20 3.50
C ARG A 5 24.93 5.56 3.28
N ASP A 6 24.33 6.40 2.46
CA ASP A 6 24.80 7.75 2.12
C ASP A 6 26.28 7.74 1.64
N GLY A 7 26.61 6.76 0.81
CA GLY A 7 27.96 6.57 0.26
C GLY A 7 29.00 6.00 1.24
N THR A 8 28.61 5.68 2.49
CA THR A 8 29.50 5.10 3.49
C THR A 8 29.15 3.64 3.76
N LEU A 9 30.14 2.75 3.82
CA LEU A 9 29.92 1.35 4.18
C LEU A 9 29.27 1.27 5.57
N LEU A 10 28.05 0.73 5.60
CA LEU A 10 27.28 0.54 6.82
C LEU A 10 27.62 -0.81 7.45
N ASP A 11 27.46 -1.88 6.67
CA ASP A 11 27.70 -3.26 7.13
C ASP A 11 27.82 -4.22 5.94
N THR A 12 28.01 -5.51 6.24
CA THR A 12 28.04 -6.59 5.27
C THR A 12 26.96 -7.62 5.55
N SER A 13 26.41 -8.25 4.49
CA SER A 13 25.41 -9.32 4.60
C SER A 13 25.82 -10.53 3.76
N SER A 14 25.59 -11.74 4.26
CA SER A 14 25.62 -12.97 3.46
C SER A 14 24.32 -13.22 2.70
N GLU A 15 23.26 -12.59 3.14
CA GLU A 15 21.90 -12.75 2.61
C GLU A 15 21.58 -11.64 1.59
N THR A 16 20.49 -11.81 0.86
CA THR A 16 19.93 -10.81 -0.06
C THR A 16 18.99 -9.82 0.62
N ALA A 17 19.02 -9.77 1.96
CA ALA A 17 18.27 -8.84 2.79
C ALA A 17 19.18 -8.28 3.90
N PHE A 18 18.89 -7.04 4.32
CA PHE A 18 19.57 -6.38 5.42
C PHE A 18 18.59 -5.43 6.13
N ILE A 19 18.66 -5.35 7.47
CA ILE A 19 17.86 -4.43 8.28
C ILE A 19 18.80 -3.44 8.96
N ASP A 20 18.65 -2.16 8.63
CA ASP A 20 19.38 -1.09 9.31
C ASP A 20 18.66 -0.65 10.58
N ASN A 21 19.11 -1.18 11.72
CA ASN A 21 18.58 -0.80 13.03
C ASN A 21 19.22 0.49 13.60
N SER A 22 20.13 1.11 12.87
CA SER A 22 20.82 2.34 13.27
C SER A 22 20.29 3.60 12.60
N ALA A 23 19.28 3.45 11.71
CA ALA A 23 18.62 4.57 11.10
C ALA A 23 17.85 5.39 12.15
N GLU A 24 17.95 6.71 12.07
CA GLU A 24 17.23 7.63 12.95
C GLU A 24 15.84 7.92 12.38
N HIS A 25 14.90 8.18 13.26
CA HIS A 25 13.54 8.58 12.95
C HIS A 25 13.52 9.94 12.22
N ASP A 26 12.65 10.07 11.21
CA ASP A 26 12.49 11.28 10.38
C ASP A 26 13.76 11.70 9.62
N VAL A 27 14.70 10.79 9.41
CA VAL A 27 15.90 11.02 8.59
C VAL A 27 15.82 10.14 7.35
N GLU A 28 15.92 10.76 6.18
CA GLU A 28 16.01 10.03 4.92
C GLU A 28 17.43 9.50 4.73
N TYR A 29 17.56 8.22 4.43
CA TYR A 29 18.81 7.55 4.10
C TYR A 29 18.75 6.91 2.72
N CYS A 30 19.86 7.00 1.98
CA CYS A 30 20.00 6.40 0.66
C CYS A 30 20.94 5.20 0.70
N TYR A 31 20.53 4.09 0.11
CA TYR A 31 21.26 2.82 0.16
C TYR A 31 21.66 2.34 -1.23
N ILE A 32 22.85 1.78 -1.32
CA ILE A 32 23.32 0.97 -2.45
C ILE A 32 23.96 -0.31 -1.91
N VAL A 33 23.96 -1.35 -2.72
CA VAL A 33 24.55 -2.64 -2.38
C VAL A 33 25.51 -3.07 -3.46
N THR A 34 26.63 -3.68 -3.06
CA THR A 34 27.61 -4.30 -3.94
C THR A 34 27.79 -5.77 -3.58
N ALA A 35 28.22 -6.57 -4.54
CA ALA A 35 28.61 -7.95 -4.31
C ALA A 35 30.13 -8.06 -4.09
N ASN A 36 30.55 -8.83 -3.09
CA ASN A 36 31.94 -9.08 -2.76
C ASN A 36 32.40 -10.42 -3.36
N TYR A 37 33.42 -10.39 -4.21
CA TYR A 37 34.04 -11.55 -4.82
C TYR A 37 35.51 -11.67 -4.38
N PRO A 38 36.12 -12.87 -4.50
CA PRO A 38 37.57 -13.01 -4.22
C PRO A 38 38.46 -12.12 -5.10
N SER A 39 37.95 -11.71 -6.27
CA SER A 39 38.63 -10.82 -7.23
C SER A 39 38.39 -9.34 -7.02
N GLY A 40 37.52 -8.97 -6.07
CA GLY A 40 37.15 -7.59 -5.81
C GLY A 40 35.64 -7.37 -5.67
N GLU A 41 35.26 -6.13 -5.54
CA GLU A 41 33.87 -5.69 -5.36
C GLU A 41 33.22 -5.33 -6.70
N SER A 42 31.93 -5.64 -6.86
CA SER A 42 31.14 -5.31 -8.06
C SER A 42 30.85 -3.81 -8.16
N LEU A 43 30.30 -3.39 -9.28
CA LEU A 43 29.60 -2.11 -9.37
C LEU A 43 28.36 -2.16 -8.45
N PRO A 44 27.94 -0.98 -7.92
CA PRO A 44 26.78 -0.89 -7.06
C PRO A 44 25.46 -1.13 -7.82
N THR A 45 24.41 -1.43 -7.07
CA THR A 45 23.01 -1.35 -7.53
C THR A 45 22.64 0.09 -7.90
N ASN A 46 21.41 0.30 -8.38
CA ASN A 46 20.76 1.60 -8.29
C ASN A 46 20.68 2.02 -6.80
N GLU A 47 20.65 3.32 -6.58
CA GLU A 47 20.39 3.90 -5.26
C GLU A 47 18.89 3.87 -4.95
N SER A 48 18.55 3.57 -3.68
CA SER A 48 17.18 3.63 -3.17
C SER A 48 17.18 4.33 -1.82
N CYS A 49 16.31 5.30 -1.65
CA CYS A 49 16.22 6.11 -0.44
C CYS A 49 14.91 5.83 0.30
N SER A 50 14.98 5.85 1.63
CA SER A 50 13.80 5.69 2.49
C SER A 50 14.02 6.39 3.83
N MET A 51 12.92 6.70 4.48
CA MET A 51 12.86 7.26 5.83
C MET A 51 11.88 6.43 6.65
N TRP A 52 12.23 6.08 7.89
CA TRP A 52 11.26 5.48 8.78
C TRP A 52 10.66 6.53 9.73
N VAL A 53 9.37 6.41 9.98
CA VAL A 53 8.63 7.32 10.84
C VAL A 53 8.02 6.55 12.01
N LEU A 54 7.92 7.19 13.16
CA LEU A 54 7.18 6.63 14.29
C LEU A 54 5.70 6.80 14.01
N ALA A 55 5.00 5.69 13.86
CA ALA A 55 3.57 5.70 13.75
C ALA A 55 2.94 6.16 15.09
N ALA A 56 2.05 7.15 15.04
CA ALA A 56 1.25 7.52 16.20
C ALA A 56 0.19 6.45 16.49
N PRO A 57 -0.30 6.36 17.74
CA PRO A 57 -1.52 5.63 18.02
C PRO A 57 -2.66 6.11 17.12
N MET A 58 -3.45 5.19 16.58
CA MET A 58 -4.40 5.53 15.52
C MET A 58 -5.72 6.09 16.03
N SER A 59 -6.12 5.75 17.24
CA SER A 59 -7.36 6.23 17.83
C SER A 59 -7.25 6.36 19.34
N VAL A 60 -8.05 7.24 19.93
CA VAL A 60 -8.26 7.28 21.38
C VAL A 60 -9.73 7.44 21.66
N THR A 61 -10.26 6.59 22.52
CA THR A 61 -11.60 6.73 23.10
C THR A 61 -11.50 7.02 24.58
N ALA A 62 -12.41 7.85 25.08
CA ALA A 62 -12.49 8.20 26.49
C ALA A 62 -13.87 7.85 27.04
N SER A 63 -13.93 7.05 28.09
CA SER A 63 -15.15 6.70 28.77
C SER A 63 -15.13 7.13 30.26
N GLY A 64 -16.20 7.79 30.71
CA GLY A 64 -16.31 8.24 32.07
C GLY A 64 -16.85 7.14 32.99
N GLY A 65 -16.17 6.92 34.13
CA GLY A 65 -16.65 6.10 35.24
C GLY A 65 -16.86 6.92 36.52
N ASN A 66 -17.18 6.25 37.61
CA ASN A 66 -17.35 6.92 38.88
C ASN A 66 -16.00 7.29 39.50
N GLY A 67 -15.56 8.53 39.25
CA GLY A 67 -14.30 9.08 39.76
C GLY A 67 -13.07 8.80 38.91
N PHE A 68 -13.24 8.30 37.69
CA PHE A 68 -12.13 8.09 36.72
C PHE A 68 -12.60 8.32 35.29
N ILE A 69 -11.63 8.52 34.40
CA ILE A 69 -11.81 8.45 32.96
C ILE A 69 -10.88 7.34 32.45
N GLN A 70 -11.45 6.38 31.74
CA GLN A 70 -10.69 5.36 31.03
C GLN A 70 -10.35 5.86 29.62
N LEU A 71 -9.12 5.63 29.20
CA LEU A 71 -8.64 5.88 27.83
C LEU A 71 -8.25 4.56 27.22
N ASP A 72 -8.75 4.29 26.04
CA ASP A 72 -8.37 3.16 25.21
C ASP A 72 -7.84 3.71 23.88
N TRP A 73 -6.77 3.14 23.35
CA TRP A 73 -6.19 3.53 22.06
C TRP A 73 -5.74 2.30 21.28
N THR A 74 -5.64 2.45 19.95
CA THR A 74 -5.16 1.42 19.07
C THR A 74 -3.63 1.54 18.93
N GLU A 75 -2.94 0.41 18.90
CA GLU A 75 -1.48 0.37 18.73
C GLU A 75 -1.05 1.03 17.40
N PRO A 76 0.13 1.68 17.37
CA PRO A 76 0.69 2.20 16.13
C PRO A 76 0.83 1.11 15.06
N GLY A 77 0.37 1.41 13.84
CA GLY A 77 0.50 0.50 12.70
C GLY A 77 -0.57 -0.59 12.62
N VAL A 78 -1.50 -0.67 13.58
CA VAL A 78 -2.69 -1.51 13.44
C VAL A 78 -3.75 -0.70 12.70
N ASN A 79 -3.89 -0.97 11.42
CA ASN A 79 -5.00 -0.47 10.63
C ASN A 79 -6.18 -1.44 10.74
N THR A 80 -7.33 -0.91 11.12
CA THR A 80 -8.56 -1.69 11.28
C THR A 80 -9.54 -1.48 10.12
N CYS A 81 -9.22 -0.57 9.19
CA CYS A 81 -10.11 -0.21 8.08
C CYS A 81 -9.78 -0.93 6.78
N ALA A 82 -8.62 -1.59 6.68
CA ALA A 82 -8.25 -2.36 5.50
C ALA A 82 -8.13 -3.85 5.81
N ASP A 83 -8.39 -4.67 4.80
CA ASP A 83 -8.24 -6.12 4.89
C ASP A 83 -6.77 -6.53 4.92
N GLU A 84 -5.91 -5.80 4.21
CA GLU A 84 -4.49 -6.09 4.10
C GLU A 84 -3.63 -4.83 4.10
N VAL A 85 -2.38 -4.94 4.55
CA VAL A 85 -1.39 -3.85 4.52
C VAL A 85 -0.37 -4.14 3.43
N ILE A 86 -0.11 -3.16 2.55
CA ILE A 86 0.98 -3.23 1.57
C ILE A 86 2.32 -3.03 2.29
N PRO A 87 3.17 -4.07 2.36
CA PRO A 87 4.39 -4.00 3.18
C PRO A 87 5.50 -3.16 2.53
N SER A 88 5.52 -3.10 1.22
CA SER A 88 6.50 -2.33 0.43
C SER A 88 6.08 -2.25 -1.03
N LEU A 89 6.59 -1.27 -1.77
CA LEU A 89 6.44 -1.16 -3.22
C LEU A 89 7.75 -1.59 -3.95
N PRO A 90 7.67 -2.20 -5.15
CA PRO A 90 6.44 -2.63 -5.81
C PRO A 90 5.76 -3.78 -5.07
N PHE A 91 4.44 -3.84 -5.15
CA PHE A 91 3.59 -4.88 -4.55
C PHE A 91 2.81 -5.57 -5.66
N ASN A 92 2.75 -6.89 -5.61
CA ASN A 92 1.94 -7.72 -6.50
C ASN A 92 1.34 -8.85 -5.67
N THR A 93 0.04 -9.07 -5.81
CA THR A 93 -0.69 -10.13 -5.10
C THR A 93 -1.85 -10.63 -5.95
N MET A 94 -2.27 -11.85 -5.68
CA MET A 94 -3.54 -12.39 -6.15
C MET A 94 -4.55 -12.29 -5.02
N GLY A 95 -5.73 -11.77 -5.31
CA GLY A 95 -6.80 -11.58 -4.34
C GLY A 95 -8.16 -11.98 -4.87
N THR A 96 -9.16 -11.86 -4.02
CA THR A 96 -10.57 -12.04 -4.36
C THR A 96 -11.41 -11.14 -3.44
N ASN A 97 -12.48 -10.57 -3.99
CA ASN A 97 -13.49 -9.88 -3.18
C ASN A 97 -14.67 -10.77 -2.80
N VAL A 98 -14.69 -12.02 -3.24
CA VAL A 98 -15.80 -12.95 -2.98
C VAL A 98 -15.99 -13.23 -1.49
N GLY A 99 -17.11 -12.77 -0.93
CA GLY A 99 -17.50 -13.00 0.47
C GLY A 99 -16.75 -12.13 1.46
N MET A 100 -16.07 -11.05 0.99
CA MET A 100 -15.29 -10.16 1.87
C MET A 100 -16.16 -9.08 2.53
N GLY A 101 -17.38 -8.86 2.04
CA GLY A 101 -18.28 -7.84 2.55
C GLY A 101 -18.27 -6.59 1.67
N ASN A 102 -19.11 -5.61 2.03
CA ASN A 102 -19.20 -4.32 1.34
C ASN A 102 -18.96 -3.23 2.39
N ASP A 103 -17.70 -2.99 2.68
CA ASP A 103 -17.26 -2.05 3.72
C ASP A 103 -16.90 -0.68 3.14
N TRP A 104 -16.69 -0.59 1.83
CA TRP A 104 -16.35 0.62 1.09
C TRP A 104 -17.36 0.92 -0.01
N THR A 105 -17.55 2.20 -0.33
CA THR A 105 -18.50 2.61 -1.37
C THR A 105 -17.77 3.12 -2.61
N VAL A 106 -17.26 2.21 -3.44
CA VAL A 106 -16.60 2.57 -4.69
C VAL A 106 -17.63 3.02 -5.73
N GLN A 107 -17.79 4.35 -5.83
CA GLN A 107 -18.72 5.00 -6.78
C GLN A 107 -20.10 4.31 -6.92
N GLY A 108 -20.74 4.06 -5.75
CA GLY A 108 -22.09 3.51 -5.72
C GLY A 108 -22.17 2.02 -6.09
N SER A 109 -21.07 1.29 -6.05
CA SER A 109 -21.12 -0.16 -6.04
C SER A 109 -21.73 -0.66 -4.74
N GLU A 110 -22.46 -1.78 -4.83
CA GLU A 110 -23.03 -2.49 -3.68
C GLU A 110 -22.48 -3.93 -3.61
N GLY A 111 -21.38 -4.20 -4.31
CA GLY A 111 -20.70 -5.49 -4.31
C GLY A 111 -19.78 -5.70 -3.12
N ASP A 112 -19.29 -6.92 -2.99
CA ASP A 112 -18.20 -7.18 -2.05
C ASP A 112 -16.93 -6.47 -2.52
N ASP A 113 -16.17 -5.89 -1.59
CA ASP A 113 -14.92 -5.21 -1.86
C ASP A 113 -13.74 -5.82 -1.08
N TYR A 114 -12.52 -5.42 -1.44
CA TYR A 114 -11.30 -5.76 -0.71
C TYR A 114 -10.36 -4.55 -0.69
N SER A 115 -9.81 -4.26 0.45
CA SER A 115 -9.08 -3.02 0.68
C SER A 115 -7.64 -3.25 1.12
N TYR A 116 -6.73 -2.46 0.56
CA TYR A 116 -5.31 -2.45 0.89
C TYR A 116 -4.90 -1.12 1.51
N LEU A 117 -4.24 -1.15 2.67
CA LEU A 117 -3.61 0.04 3.23
C LEU A 117 -2.24 0.26 2.62
N LEU A 118 -2.03 1.42 2.00
CA LEU A 118 -0.74 1.95 1.60
C LEU A 118 -0.33 3.11 2.52
N VAL A 119 0.80 2.97 3.20
CA VAL A 119 1.40 4.06 3.99
C VAL A 119 2.47 4.75 3.15
N VAL A 120 2.27 6.04 2.88
CA VAL A 120 3.17 6.88 2.08
C VAL A 120 3.97 7.78 3.03
N GLY A 121 5.28 7.57 3.12
CA GLY A 121 6.18 8.35 3.99
C GLY A 121 6.72 9.63 3.34
N SER A 122 6.84 9.67 2.01
CA SER A 122 7.28 10.83 1.23
C SER A 122 6.45 10.96 -0.05
N PRO A 123 6.33 12.17 -0.65
CA PRO A 123 5.56 12.35 -1.88
C PRO A 123 6.04 11.39 -2.97
N MET A 124 5.11 10.68 -3.61
CA MET A 124 5.41 9.70 -4.63
C MET A 124 4.34 9.64 -5.72
N VAL A 125 4.70 9.03 -6.84
CA VAL A 125 3.75 8.69 -7.92
C VAL A 125 3.65 7.18 -7.98
N ILE A 126 2.44 6.65 -8.03
CA ILE A 126 2.17 5.21 -8.15
C ILE A 126 1.29 4.92 -9.37
N ASP A 127 1.45 3.71 -9.87
CA ASP A 127 0.48 3.07 -10.75
C ASP A 127 -0.17 1.92 -9.96
N VAL A 128 -1.49 1.78 -10.08
CA VAL A 128 -2.25 0.68 -9.49
C VAL A 128 -3.03 0.02 -10.61
N THR A 129 -2.84 -1.29 -10.80
CA THR A 129 -3.46 -1.98 -11.94
C THR A 129 -3.94 -3.37 -11.54
N LEU A 130 -5.08 -3.74 -12.08
CA LEU A 130 -5.65 -5.09 -12.04
C LEU A 130 -5.57 -5.74 -13.44
N CYS A 131 -4.76 -5.19 -14.35
CA CYS A 131 -4.60 -5.59 -15.75
C CYS A 131 -3.86 -6.93 -15.88
N SER A 132 -4.45 -7.98 -15.38
CA SER A 132 -3.93 -9.35 -15.44
C SER A 132 -4.91 -10.30 -16.12
N MET A 133 -4.38 -11.36 -16.74
CA MET A 133 -5.20 -12.47 -17.25
C MET A 133 -5.84 -13.30 -16.12
N SER A 134 -5.39 -13.11 -14.89
CA SER A 134 -5.95 -13.74 -13.68
C SER A 134 -7.15 -12.98 -13.14
N THR A 135 -7.37 -11.74 -13.56
CA THR A 135 -8.57 -10.97 -13.21
C THR A 135 -9.73 -11.44 -14.05
N ASP A 136 -10.77 -11.99 -13.41
CA ASP A 136 -11.84 -12.75 -14.05
C ASP A 136 -13.24 -12.10 -13.97
N TYR A 137 -13.31 -10.85 -13.50
CA TYR A 137 -14.55 -10.07 -13.40
C TYR A 137 -14.34 -8.59 -13.77
N ASP A 138 -15.44 -7.88 -13.92
CA ASP A 138 -15.52 -6.45 -14.23
C ASP A 138 -15.25 -5.66 -12.94
N THR A 139 -14.03 -5.10 -12.82
CA THR A 139 -13.53 -4.50 -11.59
C THR A 139 -13.77 -3.00 -11.52
N LYS A 140 -13.86 -2.49 -10.30
CA LYS A 140 -13.72 -1.07 -9.96
C LYS A 140 -12.51 -0.88 -9.06
N LEU A 141 -11.89 0.29 -9.15
CA LEU A 141 -10.71 0.63 -8.35
C LEU A 141 -10.81 2.08 -7.89
N GLU A 142 -10.68 2.32 -6.60
CA GLU A 142 -10.65 3.68 -6.04
C GLU A 142 -9.61 3.79 -4.92
N ILE A 143 -9.06 4.99 -4.76
CA ILE A 143 -8.13 5.33 -3.68
C ILE A 143 -8.82 6.30 -2.73
N PHE A 144 -8.96 5.88 -1.48
CA PHE A 144 -9.56 6.65 -0.40
C PHE A 144 -8.52 7.09 0.63
N THR A 145 -8.91 8.06 1.44
CA THR A 145 -8.45 8.22 2.82
C THR A 145 -9.60 7.86 3.75
N ALA A 146 -9.30 7.48 4.99
CA ALA A 146 -10.33 7.23 5.99
C ALA A 146 -9.93 7.85 7.33
N ASP A 147 -10.91 8.20 8.13
CA ASP A 147 -10.71 8.61 9.51
C ASP A 147 -10.57 7.40 10.45
N GLN A 148 -10.53 7.66 11.74
CA GLN A 148 -10.34 6.63 12.77
C GLN A 148 -11.55 5.69 12.92
N ASP A 149 -12.71 6.14 12.47
CA ASP A 149 -13.96 5.37 12.49
C ASP A 149 -14.22 4.67 11.14
N CYS A 150 -13.20 4.62 10.29
CA CYS A 150 -13.26 4.07 8.93
C CYS A 150 -14.26 4.77 8.01
N VAL A 151 -14.54 6.05 8.29
CA VAL A 151 -15.35 6.86 7.39
C VAL A 151 -14.49 7.30 6.21
N GLU A 152 -14.81 6.77 5.06
CA GLU A 152 -14.09 6.96 3.81
C GLU A 152 -14.20 8.40 3.28
N THR A 153 -13.14 8.86 2.64
CA THR A 153 -13.12 10.11 1.88
C THR A 153 -12.40 9.86 0.56
N THR A 154 -13.11 10.06 -0.55
CA THR A 154 -12.52 9.89 -1.89
C THR A 154 -11.36 10.86 -2.11
N THR A 155 -10.30 10.38 -2.75
CA THR A 155 -9.20 11.22 -3.23
C THR A 155 -9.46 11.75 -4.63
N GLY A 156 -10.51 11.29 -5.30
CA GLY A 156 -10.81 11.58 -6.70
C GLY A 156 -10.01 10.72 -7.69
N ASN A 157 -9.20 9.78 -7.19
CA ASN A 157 -8.49 8.80 -8.01
C ASN A 157 -9.33 7.51 -8.07
N TYR A 158 -10.09 7.43 -9.11
CA TYR A 158 -11.07 6.36 -9.33
C TYR A 158 -11.10 5.94 -10.80
N ILE A 159 -11.35 4.69 -11.05
CA ILE A 159 -11.72 4.16 -12.36
C ILE A 159 -12.72 3.02 -12.24
N ASP A 160 -13.77 3.13 -13.01
CA ASP A 160 -14.69 2.05 -13.37
C ASP A 160 -14.42 1.80 -14.83
N ASP A 161 -13.64 0.80 -15.11
CA ASP A 161 -13.01 0.65 -16.38
C ASP A 161 -14.01 0.59 -17.58
N ASP A 162 -13.93 1.46 -18.47
CA ASP A 162 -14.53 1.35 -19.81
C ASP A 162 -13.43 1.21 -20.89
N TYR A 163 -12.51 0.24 -20.73
CA TYR A 163 -11.37 -0.01 -21.61
C TYR A 163 -10.21 1.00 -21.52
N GLU A 164 -10.28 1.98 -20.66
CA GLU A 164 -9.22 2.99 -20.53
C GLU A 164 -8.09 2.55 -19.59
N GLY A 165 -8.42 1.73 -18.58
CA GLY A 165 -7.46 1.27 -17.57
C GLY A 165 -6.45 0.26 -18.10
N CYS A 166 -6.90 -0.71 -18.92
CA CYS A 166 -6.10 -1.82 -19.43
C CYS A 166 -6.19 -1.92 -20.96
N PRO A 167 -5.48 -1.09 -21.71
CA PRO A 167 -5.67 -0.96 -23.17
C PRO A 167 -5.34 -2.22 -23.98
N GLU A 168 -4.58 -3.16 -23.41
CA GLU A 168 -4.23 -4.44 -24.05
C GLU A 168 -5.21 -5.57 -23.70
N TYR A 169 -6.13 -5.32 -22.79
CA TYR A 169 -7.11 -6.31 -22.35
C TYR A 169 -8.38 -6.21 -23.18
N ILE A 170 -8.74 -7.27 -23.88
CA ILE A 170 -9.94 -7.35 -24.73
C ILE A 170 -10.95 -8.27 -24.06
N ALA A 171 -11.89 -7.66 -23.32
CA ALA A 171 -13.17 -8.16 -22.77
C ALA A 171 -13.42 -9.70 -22.72
N PRO A 172 -14.33 -10.24 -21.83
CA PRO A 172 -15.61 -9.62 -21.50
C PRO A 172 -15.66 -8.84 -20.18
N TYR A 173 -14.59 -8.81 -19.41
CA TYR A 173 -14.53 -8.19 -18.10
C TYR A 173 -13.29 -7.32 -18.04
N PRO A 174 -13.39 -6.05 -18.42
CA PRO A 174 -12.24 -5.17 -18.41
C PRO A 174 -11.78 -4.91 -16.97
N PRO A 175 -10.51 -5.17 -16.63
CA PRO A 175 -9.97 -4.84 -15.33
C PRO A 175 -9.55 -3.38 -15.24
N SER A 176 -9.58 -2.82 -14.05
CA SER A 176 -9.28 -1.41 -13.77
C SER A 176 -7.79 -1.13 -13.63
N GLY A 177 -7.37 0.10 -13.98
CA GLY A 177 -6.00 0.57 -13.74
C GLY A 177 -5.93 2.07 -13.56
N LEU A 178 -5.24 2.53 -12.53
CA LEU A 178 -4.95 3.94 -12.24
C LEU A 178 -3.47 4.22 -12.50
N TRP A 179 -3.17 5.23 -13.29
CA TRP A 179 -1.82 5.53 -13.74
C TRP A 179 -1.37 6.92 -13.32
N GLY A 180 -0.13 7.03 -12.85
CA GLY A 180 0.49 8.30 -12.51
C GLY A 180 -0.18 9.01 -11.33
N VAL A 181 -0.72 8.29 -10.37
CA VAL A 181 -1.38 8.87 -9.19
C VAL A 181 -0.34 9.46 -8.26
N PHE A 182 -0.41 10.77 -8.05
CA PHE A 182 0.47 11.47 -7.12
C PHE A 182 -0.13 11.44 -5.71
N LEU A 183 0.64 10.92 -4.76
CA LEU A 183 0.27 10.82 -3.36
C LEU A 183 1.23 11.64 -2.48
N GLN A 184 0.67 12.40 -1.55
CA GLN A 184 1.40 13.05 -0.46
C GLN A 184 1.66 12.05 0.69
N PRO A 185 2.54 12.36 1.65
CA PRO A 185 2.65 11.55 2.86
C PRO A 185 1.30 11.38 3.55
N GLY A 186 0.95 10.13 3.88
CA GLY A 186 -0.34 9.81 4.47
C GLY A 186 -0.68 8.32 4.38
N GLN A 187 -1.89 7.99 4.83
CA GLN A 187 -2.47 6.65 4.71
C GLN A 187 -3.54 6.66 3.64
N TYR A 188 -3.46 5.69 2.74
CA TYR A 188 -4.37 5.54 1.61
C TYR A 188 -4.91 4.13 1.57
N TYR A 189 -6.18 4.01 1.22
CA TYR A 189 -6.87 2.75 1.06
C TYR A 189 -7.14 2.54 -0.42
N ILE A 190 -6.53 1.50 -0.97
CA ILE A 190 -6.73 1.08 -2.36
C ILE A 190 -7.80 0.01 -2.31
N VAL A 191 -8.98 0.32 -2.84
CA VAL A 191 -10.15 -0.55 -2.76
C VAL A 191 -10.46 -1.15 -4.11
N VAL A 192 -10.56 -2.47 -4.12
CA VAL A 192 -10.95 -3.28 -5.29
C VAL A 192 -12.37 -3.75 -5.10
N ASP A 193 -13.25 -3.37 -6.00
CA ASP A 193 -14.67 -3.70 -6.01
C ASP A 193 -15.07 -4.21 -7.42
N GLY A 194 -16.35 -4.44 -7.68
CA GLY A 194 -16.87 -4.86 -8.97
C GLY A 194 -18.00 -4.00 -9.47
N PHE A 195 -18.03 -3.78 -10.79
CA PHE A 195 -19.13 -3.09 -11.44
C PHE A 195 -20.45 -3.83 -11.23
N GLY A 196 -21.47 -3.11 -10.74
CA GLY A 196 -22.83 -3.65 -10.56
C GLY A 196 -22.91 -4.83 -9.58
N GLY A 197 -21.97 -4.93 -8.64
CA GLY A 197 -21.90 -6.00 -7.65
C GLY A 197 -21.21 -7.27 -8.16
N ASN A 198 -20.41 -7.17 -9.22
CA ASN A 198 -19.59 -8.28 -9.69
C ASN A 198 -18.53 -8.66 -8.65
N ILE A 199 -18.24 -9.93 -8.55
CA ILE A 199 -17.25 -10.50 -7.64
C ILE A 199 -16.39 -11.52 -8.37
N GLY A 200 -15.13 -11.67 -7.97
CA GLY A 200 -14.21 -12.63 -8.60
C GLY A 200 -12.80 -12.59 -8.04
N ASN A 201 -11.87 -13.08 -8.84
CA ASN A 201 -10.45 -13.06 -8.53
C ASN A 201 -9.76 -11.96 -9.34
N TYR A 202 -8.70 -11.38 -8.74
CA TYR A 202 -7.88 -10.35 -9.38
C TYR A 202 -6.38 -10.52 -9.05
N GLU A 203 -5.55 -9.90 -9.86
CA GLU A 203 -4.09 -9.78 -9.65
C GLU A 203 -3.63 -8.37 -9.95
#